data_e50f4b16275dba717b22208578a23aed
#
_entry.id   e50f4b16275dba717b22208578a23aed
#
_cell.length_a   1.000
_cell.length_b   1.000
_cell.length_c   1.000
_cell.angle_alpha   90.00
_cell.angle_beta   90.00
_cell.angle_gamma   90.00
#
_symmetry.space_group_name_H-M   'P 1'
#
loop_
_entity.id
_entity.type
_entity.pdbx_description
1 polymer ?
#
loop_
_entity_poly.entity_id
_entity_poly.type
_entity_poly.pdbx_seq_one_letter_code
_entity_poly.pdbx_strand_id
1 'polypeptide(L)'
;MTSSIEPKRPDSYYVVSNPHPPADEEDSRLTVLFSGNSQTKPGHRPGPKVVDYYLLHHIVSGKGVYTCLGQTYQLGAGDSFLIEPGKLINYMADLEDPWHYHWIAFEGSEAAAMLQEIGLSSKQPIVHTGRRRHIPLLFHQVQRAFQTRTAGAGLKAGGSLQLLLAEFAEALQPQQKSAPQQASGGDQIVQQALQYLSTQYAEPITIELMAETLGYNRAYLSTLFKQHTGLTPVTFLLQLRLDKARHLLRERPELTVEQIASSVGFQDPLYFSKQFKRRYATSPTEYRSSLRP
;
A
#
# COMPACT_ATOMS: atom_id res chain seq x y z
N MET A 1 -49.06 20.53 -12.00
CA MET A 1 -47.68 20.31 -11.59
C MET A 1 -47.73 19.34 -10.41
N THR A 2 -47.64 18.07 -10.68
CA THR A 2 -47.62 17.01 -9.65
C THR A 2 -46.18 16.78 -9.24
N SER A 3 -45.84 17.28 -8.05
CA SER A 3 -44.57 17.00 -7.39
C SER A 3 -44.55 15.51 -7.03
N SER A 4 -43.74 14.74 -7.75
CA SER A 4 -43.44 13.37 -7.40
C SER A 4 -42.56 13.38 -6.13
N ILE A 5 -43.19 13.16 -4.98
CA ILE A 5 -42.46 12.90 -3.74
C ILE A 5 -41.87 11.49 -3.89
N GLU A 6 -40.58 11.41 -4.18
CA GLU A 6 -39.86 10.14 -4.06
C GLU A 6 -40.04 9.59 -2.63
N PRO A 7 -40.32 8.28 -2.47
CA PRO A 7 -40.49 7.72 -1.14
C PRO A 7 -39.17 7.83 -0.36
N LYS A 8 -39.24 8.50 0.82
CA LYS A 8 -38.11 8.58 1.76
C LYS A 8 -37.66 7.15 2.06
N ARG A 9 -36.38 6.87 1.78
CA ARG A 9 -35.78 5.57 2.10
C ARG A 9 -35.91 5.32 3.59
N PRO A 10 -36.32 4.12 4.03
CA PRO A 10 -36.46 3.80 5.45
C PRO A 10 -35.08 3.86 6.11
N ASP A 11 -35.05 4.34 7.36
CA ASP A 11 -33.82 4.31 8.18
C ASP A 11 -33.32 2.88 8.29
N SER A 12 -32.05 2.68 7.99
CA SER A 12 -31.40 1.38 8.17
C SER A 12 -30.07 1.57 8.88
N TYR A 13 -29.81 0.72 9.83
CA TYR A 13 -28.52 0.63 10.50
C TYR A 13 -28.10 -0.83 10.56
N TYR A 14 -26.91 -1.11 10.05
CA TYR A 14 -26.35 -2.45 10.05
C TYR A 14 -24.89 -2.38 10.51
N VAL A 15 -24.50 -3.28 11.41
CA VAL A 15 -23.12 -3.44 11.87
C VAL A 15 -22.79 -4.92 12.03
N VAL A 16 -21.59 -5.28 11.70
CA VAL A 16 -21.04 -6.63 11.90
C VAL A 16 -19.62 -6.51 12.44
N SER A 17 -19.33 -7.29 13.48
CA SER A 17 -18.02 -7.31 14.14
C SER A 17 -17.15 -8.44 13.62
N ASN A 18 -15.84 -8.28 13.77
CA ASN A 18 -14.87 -9.34 13.51
C ASN A 18 -15.19 -10.56 14.38
N PRO A 19 -15.44 -11.74 13.79
CA PRO A 19 -15.77 -12.93 14.55
C PRO A 19 -14.55 -13.55 15.28
N HIS A 20 -13.33 -13.15 14.91
CA HIS A 20 -12.07 -13.66 15.44
C HIS A 20 -11.07 -12.53 15.62
N PRO A 21 -11.32 -11.58 16.56
CA PRO A 21 -10.35 -10.53 16.86
C PRO A 21 -9.08 -11.17 17.46
N PRO A 22 -7.90 -10.56 17.27
CA PRO A 22 -6.67 -10.97 17.94
C PRO A 22 -6.87 -10.96 19.46
N ALA A 23 -6.19 -11.88 20.15
CA ALA A 23 -6.28 -11.97 21.63
C ALA A 23 -5.54 -10.80 22.30
N ASP A 24 -4.45 -10.32 21.68
CA ASP A 24 -3.64 -9.21 22.18
C ASP A 24 -3.56 -8.11 21.11
N GLU A 25 -3.86 -6.87 21.52
CA GLU A 25 -3.80 -5.67 20.67
C GLU A 25 -2.37 -5.36 20.20
N GLU A 26 -1.36 -5.68 21.03
CA GLU A 26 0.06 -5.41 20.73
C GLU A 26 0.62 -6.26 19.58
N ASP A 27 0.06 -7.44 19.31
CA ASP A 27 0.48 -8.34 18.24
C ASP A 27 -0.16 -8.01 16.88
N SER A 28 -1.15 -7.13 16.86
CA SER A 28 -1.91 -6.80 15.66
C SER A 28 -1.28 -5.67 14.86
N ARG A 29 -0.78 -5.99 13.65
CA ARG A 29 -0.26 -4.96 12.73
C ARG A 29 -1.37 -4.07 12.17
N LEU A 30 -2.46 -4.68 11.71
CA LEU A 30 -3.66 -4.01 11.20
C LEU A 30 -4.87 -4.93 11.34
N THR A 31 -5.82 -4.58 12.20
CA THR A 31 -7.03 -5.36 12.46
C THR A 31 -8.27 -4.53 12.19
N VAL A 32 -9.18 -5.07 11.39
CA VAL A 32 -10.54 -4.53 11.26
C VAL A 32 -11.39 -5.08 12.41
N LEU A 33 -11.96 -4.18 13.21
CA LEU A 33 -12.76 -4.51 14.38
C LEU A 33 -14.22 -4.80 14.02
N PHE A 34 -14.81 -3.88 13.28
CA PHE A 34 -16.20 -3.98 12.79
C PHE A 34 -16.42 -3.10 11.58
N SER A 35 -17.48 -3.36 10.86
CA SER A 35 -17.91 -2.55 9.72
C SER A 35 -19.44 -2.48 9.68
N GLY A 36 -19.95 -1.44 9.06
CA GLY A 36 -21.38 -1.28 8.94
C GLY A 36 -21.78 -0.28 7.86
N ASN A 37 -23.10 -0.08 7.76
CA ASN A 37 -23.68 0.95 6.92
C ASN A 37 -24.93 1.54 7.58
N SER A 38 -25.28 2.77 7.25
CA SER A 38 -26.50 3.41 7.72
C SER A 38 -27.09 4.36 6.70
N GLN A 39 -28.36 4.21 6.42
CA GLN A 39 -29.18 5.29 5.90
C GLN A 39 -29.65 6.12 7.08
N THR A 40 -29.15 7.33 7.20
CA THR A 40 -29.43 8.16 8.38
C THR A 40 -30.75 8.92 8.30
N LYS A 41 -31.25 9.35 9.45
CA LYS A 41 -32.36 10.32 9.54
C LYS A 41 -31.86 11.73 9.28
N PRO A 42 -32.75 12.65 8.85
CA PRO A 42 -32.47 14.06 8.84
C PRO A 42 -31.86 14.54 10.19
N GLY A 43 -30.75 15.26 10.13
CA GLY A 43 -30.08 15.77 11.33
C GLY A 43 -29.46 14.72 12.25
N HIS A 44 -29.34 13.47 11.83
CA HIS A 44 -28.68 12.42 12.61
C HIS A 44 -27.28 12.85 13.04
N ARG A 45 -27.01 12.80 14.33
CA ARG A 45 -25.77 13.26 14.96
C ARG A 45 -25.28 12.24 15.99
N PRO A 46 -24.33 11.36 15.67
CA PRO A 46 -23.75 10.43 16.64
C PRO A 46 -22.66 11.16 17.44
N GLY A 47 -22.95 11.45 18.67
CA GLY A 47 -21.99 12.10 19.55
C GLY A 47 -22.49 13.44 20.07
N PRO A 48 -21.65 14.23 20.77
CA PRO A 48 -20.18 14.10 20.82
C PRO A 48 -19.67 12.89 21.60
N LYS A 49 -18.68 12.17 21.07
CA LYS A 49 -18.01 11.05 21.74
C LYS A 49 -16.55 10.92 21.26
N VAL A 50 -15.74 10.21 22.04
CA VAL A 50 -14.37 9.85 21.70
C VAL A 50 -14.32 8.33 21.56
N VAL A 51 -13.51 7.83 20.63
CA VAL A 51 -13.24 6.40 20.40
C VAL A 51 -11.72 6.15 20.46
N ASP A 52 -11.34 4.92 20.72
CA ASP A 52 -9.97 4.44 20.88
C ASP A 52 -9.44 3.70 19.63
N TYR A 53 -10.20 3.67 18.56
CA TYR A 53 -9.88 3.07 17.27
C TYR A 53 -9.99 4.09 16.14
N TYR A 54 -9.39 3.76 14.98
CA TYR A 54 -9.59 4.49 13.72
C TYR A 54 -10.98 4.17 13.17
N LEU A 55 -11.66 5.18 12.64
CA LEU A 55 -12.97 5.02 12.03
C LEU A 55 -13.01 5.74 10.68
N LEU A 56 -13.17 4.97 9.63
CA LEU A 56 -13.21 5.45 8.25
C LEU A 56 -14.63 5.37 7.72
N HIS A 57 -15.17 6.49 7.26
CA HIS A 57 -16.49 6.60 6.64
C HIS A 57 -16.39 6.84 5.14
N HIS A 58 -17.34 6.32 4.37
CA HIS A 58 -17.53 6.61 2.96
C HIS A 58 -18.99 6.92 2.66
N ILE A 59 -19.27 8.06 2.06
CA ILE A 59 -20.61 8.53 1.74
C ILE A 59 -21.02 7.98 0.38
N VAL A 60 -22.07 7.16 0.36
CA VAL A 60 -22.63 6.52 -0.84
C VAL A 60 -23.61 7.46 -1.55
N SER A 61 -24.45 8.16 -0.76
CA SER A 61 -25.44 9.12 -1.27
C SER A 61 -25.80 10.11 -0.17
N GLY A 62 -26.47 11.21 -0.55
CA GLY A 62 -26.81 12.28 0.38
C GLY A 62 -25.62 13.13 0.78
N LYS A 63 -25.80 13.96 1.78
CA LYS A 63 -24.78 14.92 2.25
C LYS A 63 -24.85 15.13 3.76
N GLY A 64 -23.83 15.79 4.29
CA GLY A 64 -23.75 16.14 5.71
C GLY A 64 -22.48 16.93 6.02
N VAL A 65 -22.25 17.14 7.29
CA VAL A 65 -21.17 17.98 7.80
C VAL A 65 -20.31 17.17 8.75
N TYR A 66 -18.99 17.26 8.59
CA TYR A 66 -17.99 16.70 9.50
C TYR A 66 -17.11 17.83 10.04
N THR A 67 -16.88 17.83 11.35
CA THR A 67 -16.01 18.81 12.01
C THR A 67 -14.85 18.10 12.70
N CYS A 68 -13.63 18.51 12.37
CA CYS A 68 -12.40 17.99 12.96
C CYS A 68 -11.41 19.13 13.21
N LEU A 69 -10.81 19.17 14.38
CA LEU A 69 -9.86 20.20 14.81
C LEU A 69 -10.36 21.64 14.58
N GLY A 70 -11.64 21.89 14.79
CA GLY A 70 -12.27 23.21 14.59
C GLY A 70 -12.58 23.55 13.13
N GLN A 71 -12.18 22.72 12.18
CA GLN A 71 -12.49 22.89 10.75
C GLN A 71 -13.73 22.09 10.37
N THR A 72 -14.62 22.69 9.59
CA THR A 72 -15.89 22.09 9.16
C THR A 72 -15.86 21.80 7.66
N TYR A 73 -16.23 20.57 7.30
CA TYR A 73 -16.23 20.05 5.93
C TYR A 73 -17.67 19.72 5.52
N GLN A 74 -18.10 20.26 4.38
CA GLN A 74 -19.34 19.86 3.70
C GLN A 74 -19.02 18.65 2.84
N LEU A 75 -19.65 17.52 3.09
CA LEU A 75 -19.33 16.26 2.43
C LEU A 75 -20.57 15.68 1.75
N GLY A 76 -20.34 14.97 0.65
CA GLY A 76 -21.39 14.35 -0.16
C GLY A 76 -20.99 13.00 -0.74
N ALA A 77 -21.80 12.49 -1.65
CA ALA A 77 -21.58 11.20 -2.29
C ALA A 77 -20.20 11.11 -2.98
N GLY A 78 -19.42 10.10 -2.62
CA GLY A 78 -18.06 9.88 -3.11
C GLY A 78 -16.96 10.48 -2.23
N ASP A 79 -17.34 11.13 -1.12
CA ASP A 79 -16.39 11.59 -0.13
C ASP A 79 -16.19 10.54 0.97
N SER A 80 -14.99 10.48 1.50
CA SER A 80 -14.65 9.66 2.67
C SER A 80 -13.99 10.53 3.72
N PHE A 81 -14.14 10.17 5.00
CA PHE A 81 -13.49 10.88 6.08
C PHE A 81 -12.98 9.95 7.17
N LEU A 82 -11.84 10.33 7.75
CA LEU A 82 -11.15 9.63 8.82
C LEU A 82 -11.43 10.28 10.18
N ILE A 83 -11.67 9.45 11.18
CA ILE A 83 -11.64 9.80 12.60
C ILE A 83 -10.51 9.00 13.24
N GLU A 84 -9.56 9.69 13.85
CA GLU A 84 -8.45 9.07 14.57
C GLU A 84 -8.81 8.78 16.04
N PRO A 85 -8.13 7.81 16.68
CA PRO A 85 -8.27 7.54 18.09
C PRO A 85 -8.09 8.80 18.97
N GLY A 86 -8.84 8.91 20.03
CA GLY A 86 -8.73 10.04 20.97
C GLY A 86 -9.28 11.37 20.45
N LYS A 87 -9.85 11.44 19.24
CA LYS A 87 -10.46 12.65 18.69
C LYS A 87 -11.95 12.70 18.94
N LEU A 88 -12.46 13.92 19.19
CA LEU A 88 -13.89 14.13 19.38
C LEU A 88 -14.63 13.95 18.05
N ILE A 89 -15.56 13.00 18.01
CA ILE A 89 -16.43 12.77 16.86
C ILE A 89 -17.51 13.84 16.82
N ASN A 90 -17.61 14.55 15.72
CA ASN A 90 -18.67 15.53 15.48
C ASN A 90 -19.01 15.56 13.99
N TYR A 91 -20.07 14.86 13.61
CA TYR A 91 -20.64 14.94 12.28
C TYR A 91 -22.16 14.88 12.31
N MET A 92 -22.81 15.44 11.30
CA MET A 92 -24.27 15.55 11.25
C MET A 92 -24.77 15.35 9.82
N ALA A 93 -25.78 14.52 9.66
CA ALA A 93 -26.49 14.36 8.40
C ALA A 93 -27.28 15.62 8.04
N ASP A 94 -27.39 15.91 6.76
CA ASP A 94 -28.22 17.02 6.27
C ASP A 94 -29.70 16.83 6.62
N LEU A 95 -30.43 17.91 6.72
CA LEU A 95 -31.84 17.90 7.12
C LEU A 95 -32.79 17.51 5.96
N GLU A 96 -32.38 17.77 4.73
CA GLU A 96 -33.19 17.51 3.55
C GLU A 96 -32.75 16.27 2.78
N ASP A 97 -31.40 16.07 2.66
CA ASP A 97 -30.76 15.00 1.93
C ASP A 97 -29.76 14.25 2.83
N PRO A 98 -30.24 13.54 3.87
CA PRO A 98 -29.38 12.85 4.84
C PRO A 98 -28.60 11.74 4.14
N TRP A 99 -27.32 11.64 4.51
CA TRP A 99 -26.41 10.70 3.89
C TRP A 99 -26.70 9.23 4.19
N HIS A 100 -26.40 8.38 3.22
CA HIS A 100 -26.15 6.96 3.37
C HIS A 100 -24.64 6.74 3.35
N TYR A 101 -24.08 6.15 4.40
CA TYR A 101 -22.64 5.91 4.49
C TYR A 101 -22.31 4.49 4.94
N HIS A 102 -21.13 4.02 4.56
CA HIS A 102 -20.46 2.86 5.10
C HIS A 102 -19.36 3.29 6.05
N TRP A 103 -18.99 2.42 7.00
CA TRP A 103 -17.83 2.64 7.85
C TRP A 103 -17.06 1.36 8.13
N ILE A 104 -15.78 1.51 8.45
CA ILE A 104 -14.87 0.49 8.93
C ILE A 104 -14.17 1.04 10.16
N ALA A 105 -14.21 0.28 11.27
CA ALA A 105 -13.40 0.53 12.45
C ALA A 105 -12.20 -0.41 12.43
N PHE A 106 -11.00 0.11 12.69
CA PHE A 106 -9.78 -0.64 12.68
C PHE A 106 -8.75 -0.07 13.67
N GLU A 107 -7.78 -0.91 14.04
CA GLU A 107 -6.65 -0.58 14.91
C GLU A 107 -5.40 -1.34 14.46
N GLY A 108 -4.28 -1.15 15.15
CA GLY A 108 -3.04 -1.87 14.95
C GLY A 108 -1.82 -0.97 14.93
N SER A 109 -0.66 -1.56 15.21
CA SER A 109 0.62 -0.85 15.32
C SER A 109 1.07 -0.18 14.02
N GLU A 110 0.66 -0.69 12.85
CA GLU A 110 1.00 -0.13 11.54
C GLU A 110 -0.05 0.86 11.01
N ALA A 111 -1.23 0.98 11.64
CA ALA A 111 -2.32 1.82 11.14
C ALA A 111 -1.93 3.29 10.99
N ALA A 112 -1.26 3.87 11.99
CA ALA A 112 -0.81 5.27 11.95
C ALA A 112 0.20 5.51 10.82
N ALA A 113 1.18 4.60 10.65
CA ALA A 113 2.21 4.72 9.61
C ALA A 113 1.61 4.62 8.20
N MET A 114 0.70 3.67 7.97
CA MET A 114 0.00 3.50 6.68
C MET A 114 -0.83 4.73 6.32
N LEU A 115 -1.58 5.29 7.29
CA LEU A 115 -2.37 6.50 7.06
C LEU A 115 -1.49 7.71 6.78
N GLN A 116 -0.36 7.86 7.47
CA GLN A 116 0.60 8.93 7.24
C GLN A 116 1.26 8.81 5.87
N GLU A 117 1.61 7.61 5.43
CA GLU A 117 2.21 7.35 4.11
C GLU A 117 1.32 7.84 2.97
N ILE A 118 0.01 7.64 3.08
CA ILE A 118 -0.96 8.13 2.08
C ILE A 118 -1.39 9.58 2.28
N GLY A 119 -0.92 10.25 3.34
CA GLY A 119 -1.25 11.66 3.63
C GLY A 119 -2.61 11.87 4.30
N LEU A 120 -3.23 10.82 4.86
CA LEU A 120 -4.53 10.88 5.53
C LEU A 120 -4.34 10.99 7.07
N SER A 121 -4.89 12.05 7.67
CA SER A 121 -4.75 12.33 9.10
C SER A 121 -5.83 13.29 9.58
N SER A 122 -5.91 13.57 10.89
CA SER A 122 -6.83 14.61 11.43
C SER A 122 -6.58 16.01 10.86
N LYS A 123 -5.38 16.30 10.33
CA LYS A 123 -5.08 17.57 9.63
C LYS A 123 -5.59 17.59 8.20
N GLN A 124 -5.66 16.44 7.56
CA GLN A 124 -6.20 16.22 6.22
C GLN A 124 -7.11 14.98 6.25
N PRO A 125 -8.31 15.10 6.88
CA PRO A 125 -9.13 13.93 7.16
C PRO A 125 -10.04 13.50 6.01
N ILE A 126 -10.05 14.21 4.88
CA ILE A 126 -11.01 14.03 3.78
C ILE A 126 -10.32 13.45 2.56
N VAL A 127 -11.00 12.47 1.93
CA VAL A 127 -10.63 11.92 0.62
C VAL A 127 -11.80 12.09 -0.35
N HIS A 128 -11.57 12.79 -1.44
CA HIS A 128 -12.54 12.96 -2.52
C HIS A 128 -12.29 11.91 -3.60
N THR A 129 -13.03 10.81 -3.54
CA THR A 129 -12.85 9.69 -4.48
C THR A 129 -13.78 9.75 -5.68
N GLY A 130 -14.75 10.66 -5.65
CA GLY A 130 -15.81 10.72 -6.64
C GLY A 130 -16.64 9.43 -6.66
N ARG A 131 -17.26 9.13 -7.80
CA ARG A 131 -18.11 7.94 -7.94
C ARG A 131 -17.33 6.68 -8.35
N ARG A 132 -16.18 6.41 -7.71
CA ARG A 132 -15.41 5.16 -7.94
C ARG A 132 -16.18 3.96 -7.41
N ARG A 133 -16.64 3.07 -8.30
CA ARG A 133 -17.48 1.91 -7.94
C ARG A 133 -16.79 0.89 -7.03
N HIS A 134 -15.47 0.84 -7.05
CA HIS A 134 -14.67 -0.12 -6.26
C HIS A 134 -14.77 0.15 -4.75
N ILE A 135 -14.85 1.41 -4.32
CA ILE A 135 -14.82 1.77 -2.91
C ILE A 135 -15.99 1.18 -2.11
N PRO A 136 -17.27 1.38 -2.50
CA PRO A 136 -18.38 0.74 -1.80
C PRO A 136 -18.29 -0.79 -1.79
N LEU A 137 -17.73 -1.40 -2.85
CA LEU A 137 -17.53 -2.85 -2.92
C LEU A 137 -16.54 -3.34 -1.87
N LEU A 138 -15.46 -2.62 -1.59
CA LEU A 138 -14.48 -2.97 -0.56
C LEU A 138 -15.10 -2.93 0.84
N PHE A 139 -15.90 -1.94 1.16
CA PHE A 139 -16.69 -1.91 2.40
C PHE A 139 -17.63 -3.12 2.50
N HIS A 140 -18.32 -3.44 1.41
CA HIS A 140 -19.21 -4.60 1.37
C HIS A 140 -18.45 -5.93 1.54
N GLN A 141 -17.25 -6.07 0.97
CA GLN A 141 -16.40 -7.23 1.15
C GLN A 141 -15.99 -7.45 2.62
N VAL A 142 -15.67 -6.39 3.35
CA VAL A 142 -15.41 -6.47 4.80
C VAL A 142 -16.63 -6.99 5.55
N GLN A 143 -17.81 -6.41 5.30
CA GLN A 143 -19.05 -6.84 5.94
C GLN A 143 -19.36 -8.30 5.66
N ARG A 144 -19.23 -8.72 4.39
CA ARG A 144 -19.46 -10.11 3.97
C ARG A 144 -18.44 -11.08 4.59
N ALA A 145 -17.17 -10.68 4.71
CA ALA A 145 -16.16 -11.51 5.36
C ALA A 145 -16.55 -11.82 6.82
N PHE A 146 -17.03 -10.83 7.55
CA PHE A 146 -17.46 -11.03 8.93
C PHE A 146 -18.78 -11.80 9.07
N GLN A 147 -19.71 -11.62 8.13
CA GLN A 147 -20.95 -12.40 8.09
C GLN A 147 -20.69 -13.91 7.92
N THR A 148 -19.72 -14.27 7.09
CA THR A 148 -19.42 -15.69 6.80
C THR A 148 -18.73 -16.40 7.96
N ARG A 149 -18.18 -15.69 8.93
CA ARG A 149 -17.51 -16.20 10.14
C ARG A 149 -16.47 -17.30 9.89
N THR A 150 -15.83 -17.28 8.73
CA THR A 150 -14.76 -18.23 8.40
C THR A 150 -13.47 -17.88 9.13
N ALA A 151 -12.57 -18.84 9.33
CA ALA A 151 -11.26 -18.61 9.95
C ALA A 151 -10.43 -17.52 9.23
N GLY A 152 -10.64 -17.31 7.91
CA GLY A 152 -9.99 -16.28 7.12
C GLY A 152 -10.71 -14.92 7.12
N ALA A 153 -11.77 -14.71 7.91
CA ALA A 153 -12.57 -13.48 7.89
C ALA A 153 -11.74 -12.23 8.19
N GLY A 154 -10.90 -12.27 9.22
CA GLY A 154 -9.99 -11.18 9.57
C GLY A 154 -9.00 -10.83 8.47
N LEU A 155 -8.38 -11.85 7.84
CA LEU A 155 -7.46 -11.64 6.72
C LEU A 155 -8.15 -11.00 5.50
N LYS A 156 -9.35 -11.46 5.16
CA LYS A 156 -10.15 -10.86 4.06
C LYS A 156 -10.51 -9.42 4.35
N ALA A 157 -10.94 -9.12 5.58
CA ALA A 157 -11.27 -7.77 6.00
C ALA A 157 -10.03 -6.84 5.97
N GLY A 158 -8.90 -7.31 6.50
CA GLY A 158 -7.62 -6.58 6.46
C GLY A 158 -7.14 -6.29 5.04
N GLY A 159 -7.18 -7.31 4.15
CA GLY A 159 -6.86 -7.14 2.73
C GLY A 159 -7.78 -6.13 2.03
N SER A 160 -9.09 -6.15 2.32
CA SER A 160 -10.03 -5.18 1.76
C SER A 160 -9.77 -3.76 2.28
N LEU A 161 -9.39 -3.60 3.56
CA LEU A 161 -8.98 -2.31 4.12
C LEU A 161 -7.70 -1.80 3.44
N GLN A 162 -6.68 -2.64 3.23
CA GLN A 162 -5.45 -2.25 2.54
C GLN A 162 -5.72 -1.80 1.10
N LEU A 163 -6.57 -2.52 0.35
CA LEU A 163 -7.00 -2.09 -0.99
C LEU A 163 -7.74 -0.76 -0.95
N LEU A 164 -8.58 -0.52 0.07
CA LEU A 164 -9.28 0.75 0.25
C LEU A 164 -8.30 1.90 0.51
N LEU A 165 -7.28 1.68 1.35
CA LEU A 165 -6.22 2.68 1.59
C LEU A 165 -5.40 2.96 0.33
N ALA A 166 -5.15 1.96 -0.52
CA ALA A 166 -4.50 2.15 -1.82
C ALA A 166 -5.34 3.03 -2.77
N GLU A 167 -6.66 2.81 -2.86
CA GLU A 167 -7.57 3.68 -3.63
C GLU A 167 -7.57 5.12 -3.11
N PHE A 168 -7.43 5.30 -1.79
CA PHE A 168 -7.32 6.61 -1.17
C PHE A 168 -5.99 7.28 -1.44
N ALA A 169 -4.88 6.52 -1.42
CA ALA A 169 -3.57 7.02 -1.82
C ALA A 169 -3.59 7.59 -3.24
N GLU A 170 -4.21 6.88 -4.18
CA GLU A 170 -4.37 7.35 -5.56
C GLU A 170 -5.25 8.61 -5.66
N ALA A 171 -6.27 8.74 -4.82
CA ALA A 171 -7.16 9.90 -4.83
C ALA A 171 -6.53 11.13 -4.16
N LEU A 172 -5.66 10.90 -3.16
CA LEU A 172 -4.95 11.96 -2.42
C LEU A 172 -3.68 12.44 -3.13
N GLN A 173 -3.10 11.59 -4.01
CA GLN A 173 -2.04 12.10 -4.88
C GLN A 173 -2.62 13.28 -5.67
N PRO A 174 -2.01 14.47 -5.60
CA PRO A 174 -2.43 15.55 -6.46
C PRO A 174 -2.39 14.97 -7.87
N GLN A 175 -3.49 15.13 -8.64
CA GLN A 175 -3.45 14.83 -10.07
C GLN A 175 -2.26 15.63 -10.60
N GLN A 176 -1.15 14.97 -10.72
CA GLN A 176 -0.02 15.46 -11.49
C GLN A 176 -0.49 15.48 -12.94
N LYS A 177 -1.33 16.49 -13.26
CA LYS A 177 -1.25 17.09 -14.58
C LYS A 177 0.21 17.49 -14.70
N SER A 178 0.97 16.62 -15.34
CA SER A 178 2.24 16.88 -16.02
C SER A 178 2.83 18.28 -15.80
N ALA A 179 3.20 18.59 -14.57
CA ALA A 179 4.22 19.58 -14.32
C ALA A 179 5.48 18.74 -13.99
N PRO A 180 6.54 18.83 -14.77
CA PRO A 180 7.75 18.14 -14.44
C PRO A 180 8.25 18.71 -13.11
N GLN A 181 8.08 17.97 -12.01
CA GLN A 181 8.97 18.15 -10.87
C GLN A 181 10.38 17.95 -11.44
N GLN A 182 11.21 18.96 -11.28
CA GLN A 182 12.62 19.01 -11.65
C GLN A 182 13.52 18.15 -10.73
N ALA A 183 13.17 16.88 -10.55
CA ALA A 183 14.17 15.86 -10.57
C ALA A 183 14.39 15.60 -12.08
N SER A 184 15.59 15.74 -12.60
CA SER A 184 15.83 15.54 -14.03
C SER A 184 15.19 14.19 -14.40
N GLY A 185 14.40 14.12 -15.47
CA GLY A 185 13.69 12.88 -15.83
C GLY A 185 14.63 11.68 -15.92
N GLY A 186 15.93 11.92 -16.02
CA GLY A 186 17.00 10.97 -15.96
C GLY A 186 17.22 10.32 -14.59
N ASP A 187 17.15 11.07 -13.50
CA ASP A 187 17.36 10.52 -12.15
C ASP A 187 16.28 9.50 -11.80
N GLN A 188 15.01 9.80 -12.13
CA GLN A 188 13.90 8.89 -11.89
C GLN A 188 14.01 7.59 -12.68
N ILE A 189 14.42 7.68 -13.96
CA ILE A 189 14.64 6.52 -14.81
C ILE A 189 15.75 5.63 -14.25
N VAL A 190 16.84 6.23 -13.79
CA VAL A 190 17.96 5.51 -13.18
C VAL A 190 17.55 4.86 -11.85
N GLN A 191 16.77 5.53 -11.02
CA GLN A 191 16.23 4.95 -9.78
C GLN A 191 15.33 3.73 -10.06
N GLN A 192 14.44 3.81 -11.05
CA GLN A 192 13.63 2.67 -11.49
C GLN A 192 14.49 1.49 -11.97
N ALA A 193 15.54 1.76 -12.76
CA ALA A 193 16.46 0.72 -13.22
C ALA A 193 17.25 0.09 -12.06
N LEU A 194 17.73 0.89 -11.10
CA LEU A 194 18.41 0.41 -9.90
C LEU A 194 17.48 -0.48 -9.06
N GLN A 195 16.23 -0.06 -8.87
CA GLN A 195 15.22 -0.84 -8.14
C GLN A 195 14.93 -2.16 -8.85
N TYR A 196 14.73 -2.14 -10.19
CA TYR A 196 14.52 -3.35 -10.98
C TYR A 196 15.68 -4.34 -10.82
N LEU A 197 16.93 -3.88 -11.00
CA LEU A 197 18.12 -4.71 -10.85
C LEU A 197 18.28 -5.25 -9.42
N SER A 198 17.97 -4.44 -8.39
CA SER A 198 18.10 -4.83 -7.00
C SER A 198 17.06 -5.86 -6.55
N THR A 199 15.87 -5.84 -7.14
CA THR A 199 14.79 -6.78 -6.80
C THR A 199 14.83 -8.05 -7.65
N GLN A 200 15.31 -7.97 -8.88
CA GLN A 200 15.26 -9.07 -9.85
C GLN A 200 16.64 -9.70 -10.14
N TYR A 201 17.70 -9.36 -9.36
CA TYR A 201 19.07 -9.79 -9.65
C TYR A 201 19.26 -11.30 -9.77
N ALA A 202 18.46 -12.08 -9.03
CA ALA A 202 18.52 -13.55 -9.02
C ALA A 202 17.87 -14.18 -10.27
N GLU A 203 16.99 -13.44 -10.94
CA GLU A 203 16.25 -13.91 -12.11
C GLU A 203 17.09 -13.82 -13.40
N PRO A 204 16.74 -14.59 -14.45
CA PRO A 204 17.44 -14.55 -15.76
C PRO A 204 17.07 -13.30 -16.56
N ILE A 205 17.32 -12.12 -16.00
CA ILE A 205 17.03 -10.83 -16.61
C ILE A 205 18.08 -10.43 -17.64
N THR A 206 17.63 -9.76 -18.69
CA THR A 206 18.49 -9.07 -19.67
C THR A 206 18.25 -7.56 -19.57
N ILE A 207 19.22 -6.78 -20.06
CA ILE A 207 19.06 -5.31 -20.08
C ILE A 207 17.98 -4.90 -21.08
N GLU A 208 17.79 -5.68 -22.14
CA GLU A 208 16.68 -5.56 -23.09
C GLU A 208 15.32 -5.66 -22.39
N LEU A 209 15.13 -6.75 -21.62
CA LEU A 209 13.88 -7.00 -20.88
C LEU A 209 13.63 -5.90 -19.85
N MET A 210 14.67 -5.47 -19.13
CA MET A 210 14.56 -4.36 -18.19
C MET A 210 14.11 -3.07 -18.88
N ALA A 211 14.74 -2.72 -20.00
CA ALA A 211 14.40 -1.50 -20.74
C ALA A 211 12.97 -1.55 -21.28
N GLU A 212 12.55 -2.68 -21.83
CA GLU A 212 11.18 -2.93 -22.29
C GLU A 212 10.16 -2.81 -21.13
N THR A 213 10.43 -3.47 -19.99
CA THR A 213 9.58 -3.43 -18.80
C THR A 213 9.39 -2.01 -18.26
N LEU A 214 10.45 -1.21 -18.31
CA LEU A 214 10.43 0.18 -17.84
C LEU A 214 9.90 1.17 -18.90
N GLY A 215 9.61 0.70 -20.14
CA GLY A 215 9.10 1.53 -21.22
C GLY A 215 10.13 2.42 -21.91
N TYR A 216 11.44 2.06 -21.88
CA TYR A 216 12.52 2.86 -22.43
C TYR A 216 13.29 2.11 -23.51
N ASN A 217 13.94 2.90 -24.40
CA ASN A 217 14.92 2.33 -25.34
C ASN A 217 16.15 1.87 -24.57
N ARG A 218 16.67 0.64 -24.90
CA ARG A 218 17.83 0.03 -24.26
C ARG A 218 19.10 0.91 -24.31
N ALA A 219 19.40 1.51 -25.46
CA ALA A 219 20.59 2.32 -25.62
C ALA A 219 20.51 3.59 -24.78
N TYR A 220 19.36 4.24 -24.78
CA TYR A 220 19.08 5.41 -23.95
C TYR A 220 19.22 5.10 -22.46
N LEU A 221 18.52 4.05 -21.98
CA LEU A 221 18.58 3.62 -20.58
C LEU A 221 20.02 3.29 -20.14
N SER A 222 20.78 2.55 -20.98
CA SER A 222 22.15 2.16 -20.67
C SER A 222 23.09 3.35 -20.60
N THR A 223 22.93 4.33 -21.49
CA THR A 223 23.72 5.57 -21.50
C THR A 223 23.44 6.39 -20.25
N LEU A 224 22.16 6.60 -19.96
CA LEU A 224 21.72 7.37 -18.81
C LEU A 224 22.17 6.73 -17.48
N PHE A 225 21.99 5.42 -17.35
CA PHE A 225 22.42 4.64 -16.20
C PHE A 225 23.95 4.79 -15.97
N LYS A 226 24.75 4.67 -17.03
CA LYS A 226 26.20 4.84 -16.95
C LYS A 226 26.60 6.26 -16.55
N GLN A 227 25.93 7.29 -17.06
CA GLN A 227 26.19 8.68 -16.70
C GLN A 227 25.97 8.95 -15.21
N HIS A 228 24.93 8.36 -14.61
CA HIS A 228 24.57 8.61 -13.20
C HIS A 228 25.30 7.68 -12.21
N THR A 229 25.59 6.44 -12.59
CA THR A 229 26.18 5.44 -11.69
C THR A 229 27.66 5.18 -11.92
N GLY A 230 28.21 5.67 -13.04
CA GLY A 230 29.56 5.34 -13.49
C GLY A 230 29.73 3.94 -14.09
N LEU A 231 28.71 3.09 -14.03
CA LEU A 231 28.73 1.69 -14.47
C LEU A 231 27.68 1.43 -15.54
N THR A 232 27.95 0.46 -16.43
CA THR A 232 26.87 -0.04 -17.28
C THR A 232 25.90 -0.90 -16.46
N PRO A 233 24.60 -1.00 -16.83
CA PRO A 233 23.65 -1.87 -16.14
C PRO A 233 24.12 -3.33 -16.02
N VAL A 234 24.76 -3.88 -17.07
CA VAL A 234 25.34 -5.24 -17.05
C VAL A 234 26.44 -5.36 -15.99
N THR A 235 27.34 -4.38 -15.92
CA THR A 235 28.43 -4.37 -14.94
C THR A 235 27.87 -4.23 -13.51
N PHE A 236 26.89 -3.37 -13.33
CA PHE A 236 26.22 -3.19 -12.03
C PHE A 236 25.55 -4.50 -11.59
N LEU A 237 24.77 -5.15 -12.44
CA LEU A 237 24.11 -6.43 -12.15
C LEU A 237 25.14 -7.50 -11.77
N LEU A 238 26.22 -7.61 -12.54
CA LEU A 238 27.30 -8.57 -12.26
C LEU A 238 27.90 -8.33 -10.86
N GLN A 239 28.22 -7.07 -10.55
CA GLN A 239 28.78 -6.73 -9.24
C GLN A 239 27.80 -7.03 -8.10
N LEU A 240 26.53 -6.67 -8.28
CA LEU A 240 25.48 -6.95 -7.30
C LEU A 240 25.35 -8.45 -7.01
N ARG A 241 25.31 -9.29 -8.06
CA ARG A 241 25.27 -10.75 -7.95
C ARG A 241 26.47 -11.31 -7.18
N LEU A 242 27.67 -10.81 -7.49
CA LEU A 242 28.89 -11.23 -6.82
C LEU A 242 28.93 -10.81 -5.35
N ASP A 243 28.47 -9.60 -5.01
CA ASP A 243 28.38 -9.10 -3.64
C ASP A 243 27.37 -9.92 -2.82
N LYS A 244 26.21 -10.26 -3.41
CA LYS A 244 25.22 -11.18 -2.80
C LYS A 244 25.76 -12.58 -2.61
N ALA A 245 26.49 -13.12 -3.61
CA ALA A 245 27.15 -14.43 -3.49
C ALA A 245 28.20 -14.45 -2.37
N ARG A 246 29.01 -13.39 -2.22
CA ARG A 246 29.98 -13.27 -1.14
C ARG A 246 29.29 -13.28 0.24
N HIS A 247 28.15 -12.62 0.36
CA HIS A 247 27.35 -12.67 1.57
C HIS A 247 26.83 -14.09 1.87
N LEU A 248 26.24 -14.77 0.87
CA LEU A 248 25.76 -16.14 1.04
C LEU A 248 26.87 -17.14 1.35
N LEU A 249 28.07 -16.98 0.77
CA LEU A 249 29.23 -17.82 1.11
C LEU A 249 29.61 -17.76 2.58
N ARG A 250 29.38 -16.61 3.24
CA ARG A 250 29.64 -16.38 4.65
C ARG A 250 28.51 -16.88 5.56
N GLU A 251 27.27 -16.54 5.23
CA GLU A 251 26.10 -16.74 6.09
C GLU A 251 25.48 -18.14 5.95
N ARG A 252 25.70 -18.81 4.81
CA ARG A 252 25.07 -20.10 4.47
C ARG A 252 26.11 -21.16 4.13
N PRO A 253 26.86 -21.65 5.16
CA PRO A 253 27.93 -22.63 4.94
C PRO A 253 27.44 -23.99 4.45
N GLU A 254 26.14 -24.31 4.63
CA GLU A 254 25.49 -25.54 4.16
C GLU A 254 25.24 -25.55 2.64
N LEU A 255 25.19 -24.41 1.98
CA LEU A 255 24.96 -24.33 0.53
C LEU A 255 26.24 -24.64 -0.23
N THR A 256 26.14 -25.41 -1.33
CA THR A 256 27.27 -25.60 -2.25
C THR A 256 27.59 -24.30 -3.01
N VAL A 257 28.79 -24.19 -3.57
CA VAL A 257 29.18 -23.05 -4.42
C VAL A 257 28.25 -22.95 -5.65
N GLU A 258 27.86 -24.08 -6.21
CA GLU A 258 26.91 -24.16 -7.34
C GLU A 258 25.51 -23.66 -6.95
N GLN A 259 25.00 -24.09 -5.79
CA GLN A 259 23.72 -23.60 -5.27
C GLN A 259 23.73 -22.09 -5.05
N ILE A 260 24.83 -21.55 -4.52
CA ILE A 260 25.00 -20.10 -4.34
C ILE A 260 25.04 -19.38 -5.68
N ALA A 261 25.81 -19.90 -6.67
CA ALA A 261 25.86 -19.32 -8.00
C ALA A 261 24.47 -19.22 -8.64
N SER A 262 23.71 -20.31 -8.58
CA SER A 262 22.31 -20.37 -9.06
C SER A 262 21.40 -19.39 -8.30
N SER A 263 21.50 -19.33 -6.96
CA SER A 263 20.68 -18.46 -6.11
C SER A 263 20.88 -16.97 -6.37
N VAL A 264 22.01 -16.58 -6.93
CA VAL A 264 22.28 -15.18 -7.29
C VAL A 264 22.19 -14.90 -8.80
N GLY A 265 21.63 -15.85 -9.57
CA GLY A 265 21.28 -15.67 -10.98
C GLY A 265 22.40 -16.02 -11.99
N PHE A 266 23.43 -16.77 -11.59
CA PHE A 266 24.38 -17.35 -12.55
C PHE A 266 23.91 -18.72 -13.02
N GLN A 267 23.76 -18.87 -14.33
CA GLN A 267 23.40 -20.15 -14.94
C GLN A 267 24.63 -21.10 -15.11
N ASP A 268 25.83 -20.54 -15.16
CA ASP A 268 27.10 -21.28 -15.30
C ASP A 268 27.97 -21.07 -14.05
N PRO A 269 28.15 -22.11 -13.22
CA PRO A 269 28.99 -22.06 -12.01
C PRO A 269 30.48 -21.80 -12.30
N LEU A 270 30.98 -22.21 -13.48
CA LEU A 270 32.37 -21.96 -13.88
C LEU A 270 32.57 -20.48 -14.21
N TYR A 271 31.62 -19.90 -14.95
CA TYR A 271 31.63 -18.48 -15.24
C TYR A 271 31.52 -17.67 -13.93
N PHE A 272 30.63 -18.07 -13.01
CA PHE A 272 30.54 -17.47 -11.67
C PHE A 272 31.90 -17.47 -10.96
N SER A 273 32.53 -18.64 -10.85
CA SER A 273 33.80 -18.81 -10.14
C SER A 273 34.91 -17.93 -10.74
N LYS A 274 34.95 -17.83 -12.07
CA LYS A 274 35.91 -16.96 -12.80
C LYS A 274 35.66 -15.47 -12.47
N GLN A 275 34.38 -15.02 -12.49
CA GLN A 275 34.03 -13.62 -12.20
C GLN A 275 34.27 -13.29 -10.72
N PHE A 276 33.97 -14.22 -9.81
CA PHE A 276 34.21 -14.07 -8.38
C PHE A 276 35.73 -13.91 -8.09
N LYS A 277 36.56 -14.78 -8.67
CA LYS A 277 38.03 -14.71 -8.56
C LYS A 277 38.58 -13.41 -9.15
N ARG A 278 38.03 -12.96 -10.28
CA ARG A 278 38.42 -11.68 -10.88
C ARG A 278 38.14 -10.47 -9.97
N ARG A 279 37.04 -10.50 -9.24
CA ARG A 279 36.60 -9.38 -8.38
C ARG A 279 37.27 -9.40 -7.01
N TYR A 280 37.44 -10.58 -6.41
CA TYR A 280 37.90 -10.72 -5.02
C TYR A 280 39.30 -11.33 -4.90
N ALA A 281 39.98 -11.57 -5.98
CA ALA A 281 41.33 -12.19 -6.10
C ALA A 281 41.42 -13.62 -5.52
N THR A 282 40.34 -14.23 -5.08
CA THR A 282 40.26 -15.59 -4.54
C THR A 282 39.06 -16.32 -5.11
N SER A 283 39.12 -17.65 -5.23
CA SER A 283 37.97 -18.42 -5.68
C SER A 283 36.88 -18.50 -4.60
N PRO A 284 35.60 -18.78 -4.97
CA PRO A 284 34.52 -18.94 -3.97
C PRO A 284 34.84 -19.99 -2.90
N THR A 285 35.48 -21.10 -3.29
CA THR A 285 35.85 -22.18 -2.37
C THR A 285 36.98 -21.75 -1.41
N GLU A 286 38.03 -21.12 -1.92
CA GLU A 286 39.11 -20.58 -1.10
C GLU A 286 38.60 -19.49 -0.15
N TYR A 287 37.72 -18.59 -0.64
CA TYR A 287 37.08 -17.56 0.18
C TYR A 287 36.31 -18.19 1.34
N ARG A 288 35.47 -19.21 1.08
CA ARG A 288 34.75 -19.92 2.11
C ARG A 288 35.67 -20.61 3.14
N SER A 289 36.76 -21.24 2.64
CA SER A 289 37.71 -21.92 3.52
C SER A 289 38.44 -20.93 4.44
N SER A 290 38.73 -19.72 3.98
CA SER A 290 39.36 -18.67 4.79
C SER A 290 38.44 -18.07 5.87
N LEU A 291 37.13 -18.36 5.83
CA LEU A 291 36.16 -17.92 6.86
C LEU A 291 35.96 -18.96 7.99
N ARG A 292 36.48 -20.18 7.81
CA ARG A 292 36.47 -21.20 8.89
C ARG A 292 37.69 -21.00 9.75
N PRO A 293 37.52 -20.85 11.10
CA PRO A 293 38.64 -20.78 12.02
C PRO A 293 39.45 -22.08 12.05
#